data_d943177108b5058769e52953716812c6
#
_entry.id   d943177108b5058769e52953716812c6
#
_cell.length_a   1.000
_cell.length_b   1.000
_cell.length_c   1.000
_cell.angle_alpha   90.00
_cell.angle_beta   90.00
_cell.angle_gamma   90.00
#
_symmetry.space_group_name_H-M   'P 1'
#
loop_
_entity.id
_entity.type
_entity.pdbx_description
1 polymer ?
#
loop_
_entity_poly.entity_id
_entity_poly.type
_entity_poly.pdbx_seq_one_letter_code
_entity_poly.pdbx_strand_id
1 'polypeptide(L)'
;MAQSTAAIRRWSPAIVTLVAMAALTAPADAAPRQARPEVTTEATAPRNAGEPLMAIVSVKTQKVTLYDADGWILRAPVSSGTKGRETPAGVFSVLQKDKDHHSNLYDDAWMPNMLRITWSGIALHGGPLPGYAASHGCVRMPYGFAEKLFDKVRIGMRVIIAPDDSEPVEFSHPALFVPKPEVIAAAPARAERLAREADVAAKTALGAKNAAASLRNLEGLKARADAAFASAEKGFAAAKTDQAEARAEDQKQKAAAKVAELQTQLDAARASAKSNAEAAAQDAAKAAREAKLALQPVSVFISRATQKLYVRRPTRDRAPEAGEMFDTILEVPITIRNADKPIGTHVFTAVAPANRGLRWTAVTIDGGDNAKAALDRITIPQEVLEHIAPTAVARSSIVISDEPLHRETNYRTEFVVALHDQPQGGLAMRKRPAEVRTARRDDGSNRRSDWNSWGGGQYYNQRQNGGFFYQRPW
;
A
#
# COMPACT_ATOMS: atom_id res chain seq x y z
N MET A 1 66.42 -64.43 -66.68
CA MET A 1 67.71 -63.84 -66.34
C MET A 1 67.70 -62.39 -66.88
N ALA A 2 67.54 -61.34 -66.06
CA ALA A 2 67.98 -59.99 -66.32
C ALA A 2 67.62 -59.18 -65.11
N GLN A 3 68.61 -58.71 -64.43
CA GLN A 3 68.55 -57.81 -63.28
C GLN A 3 68.23 -56.37 -63.75
N SER A 4 67.26 -55.69 -63.12
CA SER A 4 67.08 -54.23 -63.32
C SER A 4 67.31 -53.54 -62.05
N THR A 5 68.30 -52.66 -62.07
CA THR A 5 68.80 -51.79 -61.00
C THR A 5 67.89 -50.58 -60.79
N ALA A 6 67.35 -50.43 -59.58
CA ALA A 6 66.57 -49.23 -59.17
C ALA A 6 67.44 -48.05 -58.83
N ALA A 7 67.22 -46.92 -59.49
CA ALA A 7 67.89 -45.62 -59.18
C ALA A 7 67.10 -44.88 -58.10
N ILE A 8 67.71 -44.69 -56.96
CA ILE A 8 67.19 -43.86 -55.84
C ILE A 8 67.42 -42.38 -56.16
N ARG A 9 66.41 -41.65 -56.45
CA ARG A 9 66.43 -40.18 -56.59
C ARG A 9 66.43 -39.53 -55.22
N ARG A 10 67.53 -38.90 -54.85
CA ARG A 10 67.61 -38.07 -53.63
C ARG A 10 66.80 -36.79 -53.82
N TRP A 11 65.78 -36.55 -52.98
CA TRP A 11 65.02 -35.31 -52.92
C TRP A 11 65.73 -34.31 -52.03
N SER A 12 65.86 -33.07 -52.51
CA SER A 12 66.58 -32.00 -51.82
C SER A 12 65.76 -31.46 -50.61
N PRO A 13 66.43 -31.10 -49.50
CA PRO A 13 65.76 -30.68 -48.27
C PRO A 13 65.02 -29.32 -48.36
N ALA A 14 65.09 -28.60 -49.48
CA ALA A 14 64.40 -27.31 -49.67
C ALA A 14 62.91 -27.39 -49.92
N ILE A 15 62.36 -28.57 -50.27
CA ILE A 15 60.88 -28.74 -50.53
C ILE A 15 60.12 -29.10 -49.26
N VAL A 16 60.81 -29.63 -48.23
CA VAL A 16 60.12 -30.03 -46.96
C VAL A 16 59.77 -28.80 -46.08
N THR A 17 60.53 -27.71 -46.19
CA THR A 17 60.30 -26.47 -45.39
C THR A 17 59.10 -25.65 -45.90
N LEU A 18 58.72 -25.78 -47.15
CA LEU A 18 57.57 -24.99 -47.69
C LEU A 18 56.19 -25.63 -47.37
N VAL A 19 56.11 -26.96 -47.16
CA VAL A 19 54.88 -27.64 -46.81
C VAL A 19 54.51 -27.50 -45.33
N ALA A 20 55.54 -27.29 -44.45
CA ALA A 20 55.29 -27.10 -43.03
C ALA A 20 54.74 -25.68 -42.66
N MET A 21 54.92 -24.65 -43.50
CA MET A 21 54.39 -23.30 -43.28
C MET A 21 52.96 -23.10 -43.78
N ALA A 22 52.43 -23.94 -44.63
CA ALA A 22 51.03 -23.82 -45.13
C ALA A 22 49.98 -24.44 -44.20
N ALA A 23 50.38 -25.17 -43.15
CA ALA A 23 49.46 -25.85 -42.23
C ALA A 23 49.12 -24.99 -40.97
N LEU A 24 49.70 -23.77 -40.81
CA LEU A 24 49.51 -22.91 -39.62
C LEU A 24 48.60 -21.69 -39.83
N THR A 25 47.90 -21.58 -40.97
CA THR A 25 46.89 -20.59 -41.23
C THR A 25 45.50 -21.21 -41.31
N ALA A 26 45.09 -22.04 -40.32
CA ALA A 26 43.70 -22.28 -40.09
C ALA A 26 43.06 -20.97 -39.60
N PRO A 27 41.95 -20.47 -40.21
CA PRO A 27 41.23 -19.34 -39.66
C PRO A 27 40.77 -19.77 -38.26
N ALA A 28 41.16 -19.03 -37.23
CA ALA A 28 40.57 -19.15 -35.91
C ALA A 28 39.09 -18.91 -36.11
N ASP A 29 38.25 -19.94 -35.90
CA ASP A 29 36.81 -19.79 -35.79
C ASP A 29 36.57 -18.73 -34.71
N ALA A 30 36.23 -17.51 -35.15
CA ALA A 30 35.80 -16.45 -34.28
C ALA A 30 34.55 -16.97 -33.58
N ALA A 31 34.67 -17.29 -32.30
CA ALA A 31 33.51 -17.60 -31.47
C ALA A 31 32.38 -16.58 -31.78
N PRO A 32 31.13 -17.02 -31.92
CA PRO A 32 30.03 -16.14 -32.28
C PRO A 32 30.05 -14.97 -31.29
N ARG A 33 30.31 -13.78 -31.77
CA ARG A 33 30.24 -12.54 -31.00
C ARG A 33 28.83 -12.54 -30.42
N GLN A 34 28.70 -12.73 -29.10
CA GLN A 34 27.41 -12.53 -28.41
C GLN A 34 26.88 -11.19 -28.88
N ALA A 35 25.71 -11.21 -29.50
CA ALA A 35 25.05 -10.00 -29.97
C ALA A 35 25.02 -9.01 -28.81
N ARG A 36 25.65 -7.86 -29.02
CA ARG A 36 25.66 -6.77 -28.04
C ARG A 36 24.18 -6.48 -27.76
N PRO A 37 23.72 -6.46 -26.50
CA PRO A 37 22.31 -6.17 -26.21
C PRO A 37 21.92 -4.89 -26.92
N GLU A 38 20.84 -4.94 -27.68
CA GLU A 38 20.32 -3.79 -28.41
C GLU A 38 20.06 -2.67 -27.39
N VAL A 39 20.79 -1.56 -27.52
CA VAL A 39 20.67 -0.44 -26.58
C VAL A 39 19.27 0.11 -26.75
N THR A 40 18.42 -0.13 -25.76
CA THR A 40 17.07 0.43 -25.74
C THR A 40 17.15 1.94 -25.76
N THR A 41 16.66 2.55 -26.83
CA THR A 41 16.57 4.01 -26.95
C THR A 41 15.30 4.52 -26.31
N GLU A 42 15.32 5.76 -25.81
CA GLU A 42 14.12 6.44 -25.34
C GLU A 42 13.11 6.54 -26.48
N ALA A 43 11.84 6.14 -26.24
CA ALA A 43 10.78 6.18 -27.23
C ALA A 43 9.44 6.61 -26.63
N THR A 44 8.68 7.33 -27.43
CA THR A 44 7.28 7.71 -27.16
C THR A 44 6.39 7.03 -28.18
N ALA A 45 5.26 6.47 -27.74
CA ALA A 45 4.32 5.82 -28.65
C ALA A 45 3.76 6.82 -29.69
N PRO A 46 3.57 6.38 -30.94
CA PRO A 46 3.05 7.25 -32.03
C PRO A 46 1.54 7.43 -31.96
N ARG A 47 1.00 7.59 -30.76
CA ARG A 47 -0.43 7.81 -30.50
C ARG A 47 -0.63 8.76 -29.31
N ASN A 48 -1.82 9.32 -29.19
CA ASN A 48 -2.18 10.09 -28.01
C ASN A 48 -2.19 9.17 -26.76
N ALA A 49 -1.45 9.56 -25.74
CA ALA A 49 -1.39 8.83 -24.49
C ALA A 49 -2.67 9.05 -23.67
N GLY A 50 -3.25 7.96 -23.16
CA GLY A 50 -4.26 7.98 -22.12
C GLY A 50 -3.67 8.21 -20.71
N GLU A 51 -4.51 8.04 -19.70
CA GLU A 51 -4.07 8.09 -18.30
C GLU A 51 -3.11 6.92 -18.00
N PRO A 52 -1.91 7.17 -17.46
CA PRO A 52 -0.99 6.12 -17.08
C PRO A 52 -1.56 5.20 -15.99
N LEU A 53 -1.44 3.90 -16.19
CA LEU A 53 -1.95 2.87 -15.28
C LEU A 53 -0.84 2.17 -14.52
N MET A 54 0.25 1.84 -15.21
CA MET A 54 1.38 1.15 -14.60
C MET A 54 2.70 1.41 -15.32
N ALA A 55 3.81 1.32 -14.59
CA ALA A 55 5.15 1.22 -15.15
C ALA A 55 5.69 -0.20 -14.90
N ILE A 56 6.34 -0.79 -15.92
CA ILE A 56 7.02 -2.07 -15.81
C ILE A 56 8.52 -1.86 -16.06
N VAL A 57 9.34 -2.26 -15.10
CA VAL A 57 10.79 -2.26 -15.20
C VAL A 57 11.26 -3.69 -15.40
N SER A 58 11.89 -4.00 -16.52
CA SER A 58 12.60 -5.27 -16.76
C SER A 58 14.02 -5.15 -16.23
N VAL A 59 14.35 -5.97 -15.23
CA VAL A 59 15.70 -6.03 -14.69
C VAL A 59 16.67 -6.67 -15.69
N LYS A 60 16.24 -7.69 -16.43
CA LYS A 60 17.05 -8.40 -17.41
C LYS A 60 17.49 -7.52 -18.57
N THR A 61 16.56 -6.79 -19.18
CA THR A 61 16.85 -5.94 -20.35
C THR A 61 17.15 -4.49 -19.99
N GLN A 62 17.15 -4.15 -18.70
CA GLN A 62 17.41 -2.80 -18.18
C GLN A 62 16.55 -1.76 -18.90
N LYS A 63 15.24 -1.96 -18.88
CA LYS A 63 14.26 -1.14 -19.60
C LYS A 63 13.07 -0.82 -18.69
N VAL A 64 12.56 0.40 -18.76
CA VAL A 64 11.28 0.81 -18.20
C VAL A 64 10.29 1.10 -19.30
N THR A 65 9.05 0.67 -19.12
CA THR A 65 7.94 0.97 -20.04
C THR A 65 6.73 1.43 -19.23
N LEU A 66 6.17 2.59 -19.59
CA LEU A 66 4.93 3.13 -19.03
C LEU A 66 3.77 2.71 -19.92
N TYR A 67 2.67 2.26 -19.31
CA TYR A 67 1.48 1.75 -20.01
C TYR A 67 0.22 2.53 -19.57
N ASP A 68 -0.66 2.77 -20.53
CA ASP A 68 -2.06 3.15 -20.32
C ASP A 68 -3.01 2.00 -20.69
N ALA A 69 -4.30 2.30 -20.87
CA ALA A 69 -5.32 1.30 -21.21
C ALA A 69 -5.11 0.66 -22.59
N ASP A 70 -4.43 1.34 -23.51
CA ASP A 70 -4.30 0.97 -24.92
C ASP A 70 -2.88 0.48 -25.28
N GLY A 71 -2.00 0.35 -24.31
CA GLY A 71 -0.66 -0.21 -24.47
C GLY A 71 0.44 0.71 -23.95
N TRP A 72 1.65 0.57 -24.48
CA TRP A 72 2.78 1.37 -24.02
C TRP A 72 2.69 2.83 -24.52
N ILE A 73 3.19 3.77 -23.69
CA ILE A 73 3.20 5.20 -24.02
C ILE A 73 4.61 5.82 -23.96
N LEU A 74 5.44 5.36 -23.03
CA LEU A 74 6.84 5.77 -22.92
C LEU A 74 7.71 4.56 -22.61
N ARG A 75 8.93 4.52 -23.13
CA ARG A 75 9.95 3.54 -22.75
C ARG A 75 11.34 4.14 -22.83
N ALA A 76 12.22 3.65 -21.94
CA ALA A 76 13.62 4.10 -21.87
C ALA A 76 14.52 3.02 -21.30
N PRO A 77 15.83 3.09 -21.54
CA PRO A 77 16.81 2.29 -20.79
C PRO A 77 16.85 2.73 -19.34
N VAL A 78 17.26 1.80 -18.46
CA VAL A 78 17.47 2.08 -17.04
C VAL A 78 18.80 1.51 -16.57
N SER A 79 19.20 1.85 -15.32
CA SER A 79 20.25 1.18 -14.60
C SER A 79 19.71 0.80 -13.21
N SER A 80 19.42 -0.48 -13.02
CA SER A 80 18.93 -1.05 -11.78
C SER A 80 20.03 -1.31 -10.75
N GLY A 81 19.69 -1.92 -9.62
CA GLY A 81 20.62 -2.26 -8.54
C GLY A 81 21.66 -3.30 -8.95
N THR A 82 22.90 -3.07 -8.56
CA THR A 82 24.03 -3.99 -8.78
C THR A 82 23.95 -5.21 -7.86
N LYS A 83 24.74 -6.25 -8.13
CA LYS A 83 24.83 -7.46 -7.31
C LYS A 83 25.08 -7.14 -5.82
N GLY A 84 24.28 -7.72 -4.95
CA GLY A 84 24.26 -7.47 -3.50
C GLY A 84 23.46 -6.23 -3.08
N ARG A 85 22.94 -5.47 -4.04
CA ARG A 85 22.07 -4.29 -3.87
C ARG A 85 21.01 -4.25 -4.96
N GLU A 86 20.49 -5.40 -5.31
CA GLU A 86 19.55 -5.58 -6.42
C GLU A 86 18.27 -4.75 -6.20
N THR A 87 17.72 -4.25 -7.27
CA THR A 87 16.36 -3.72 -7.26
C THR A 87 15.40 -4.88 -6.99
N PRO A 88 14.57 -4.80 -5.94
CA PRO A 88 13.68 -5.90 -5.57
C PRO A 88 12.65 -6.14 -6.66
N ALA A 89 12.54 -7.38 -7.13
CA ALA A 89 11.48 -7.79 -8.03
C ALA A 89 10.15 -7.90 -7.27
N GLY A 90 9.05 -7.50 -7.94
CA GLY A 90 7.73 -7.53 -7.33
C GLY A 90 6.75 -6.48 -7.84
N VAL A 91 5.69 -6.27 -7.09
CA VAL A 91 4.61 -5.30 -7.36
C VAL A 91 4.63 -4.23 -6.29
N PHE A 92 4.77 -2.99 -6.71
CA PHE A 92 4.89 -1.80 -5.87
C PHE A 92 3.93 -0.70 -6.32
N SER A 93 3.90 0.40 -5.59
CA SER A 93 3.18 1.63 -5.97
C SER A 93 4.05 2.85 -5.71
N VAL A 94 3.83 3.93 -6.45
CA VAL A 94 4.48 5.21 -6.17
C VAL A 94 3.94 5.77 -4.85
N LEU A 95 4.81 5.91 -3.85
CA LEU A 95 4.48 6.36 -2.49
C LEU A 95 4.67 7.86 -2.29
N GLN A 96 5.65 8.42 -2.98
CA GLN A 96 6.09 9.81 -2.85
C GLN A 96 6.70 10.27 -4.17
N LYS A 97 6.52 11.56 -4.47
CA LYS A 97 7.16 12.25 -5.58
C LYS A 97 7.96 13.42 -5.00
N ASP A 98 9.20 13.57 -5.46
CA ASP A 98 10.05 14.67 -5.06
C ASP A 98 10.91 15.10 -6.26
N LYS A 99 10.79 16.37 -6.66
CA LYS A 99 11.44 16.87 -7.89
C LYS A 99 12.96 17.02 -7.74
N ASP A 100 13.41 17.36 -6.54
CA ASP A 100 14.81 17.65 -6.24
C ASP A 100 15.27 16.93 -4.97
N HIS A 101 15.20 15.60 -5.02
CA HIS A 101 15.53 14.75 -3.87
C HIS A 101 17.01 14.46 -3.76
N HIS A 102 17.53 14.54 -2.53
CA HIS A 102 18.86 14.09 -2.16
C HIS A 102 18.79 12.89 -1.21
N SER A 103 19.63 11.89 -1.45
CA SER A 103 19.63 10.68 -0.64
C SER A 103 20.21 10.93 0.74
N ASN A 104 19.46 10.61 1.78
CA ASN A 104 19.96 10.60 3.16
C ASN A 104 20.66 9.28 3.56
N LEU A 105 20.76 8.33 2.62
CA LEU A 105 21.41 7.02 2.82
C LEU A 105 22.75 6.89 2.10
N TYR A 106 23.02 7.70 1.06
CA TYR A 106 24.15 7.55 0.15
C TYR A 106 24.76 8.91 -0.22
N ASP A 107 25.63 9.44 0.64
CA ASP A 107 26.50 10.59 0.38
C ASP A 107 25.82 11.76 -0.35
N ASP A 108 24.61 12.13 0.09
CA ASP A 108 23.81 13.20 -0.49
C ASP A 108 23.59 13.06 -2.02
N ALA A 109 23.57 11.81 -2.53
CA ALA A 109 23.42 11.55 -3.96
C ALA A 109 22.15 12.19 -4.51
N TRP A 110 22.28 13.01 -5.54
CA TRP A 110 21.18 13.69 -6.20
C TRP A 110 20.30 12.72 -7.00
N MET A 111 19.01 12.75 -6.75
CA MET A 111 17.99 11.87 -7.29
C MET A 111 16.83 12.70 -7.89
N PRO A 112 17.05 13.44 -9.00
CA PRO A 112 16.04 14.33 -9.56
C PRO A 112 14.84 13.56 -10.07
N ASN A 113 13.67 14.17 -9.93
CA ASN A 113 12.37 13.62 -10.34
C ASN A 113 12.10 12.24 -9.70
N MET A 114 12.37 12.12 -8.40
CA MET A 114 12.27 10.89 -7.64
C MET A 114 10.82 10.43 -7.47
N LEU A 115 10.58 9.15 -7.79
CA LEU A 115 9.37 8.40 -7.55
C LEU A 115 9.68 7.27 -6.59
N ARG A 116 9.41 7.44 -5.30
CA ARG A 116 9.65 6.43 -4.27
C ARG A 116 8.63 5.29 -4.39
N ILE A 117 9.09 4.04 -4.32
CA ILE A 117 8.24 2.85 -4.42
C ILE A 117 8.30 1.95 -3.17
N THR A 118 9.27 2.16 -2.26
CA THR A 118 9.31 1.46 -0.96
C THR A 118 9.65 2.45 0.15
N TRP A 119 9.17 2.17 1.36
CA TRP A 119 9.55 2.96 2.55
C TRP A 119 11.01 2.72 2.97
N SER A 120 11.60 1.59 2.55
CA SER A 120 13.03 1.30 2.72
C SER A 120 13.94 2.13 1.82
N GLY A 121 13.40 2.92 0.88
CA GLY A 121 14.15 3.92 0.10
C GLY A 121 14.41 3.57 -1.36
N ILE A 122 13.81 2.52 -1.92
CA ILE A 122 13.88 2.24 -3.35
C ILE A 122 13.01 3.22 -4.13
N ALA A 123 13.57 3.78 -5.20
CA ALA A 123 12.91 4.78 -6.05
C ALA A 123 13.33 4.66 -7.52
N LEU A 124 12.52 5.23 -8.41
CA LEU A 124 12.88 5.55 -9.78
C LEU A 124 13.29 7.03 -9.83
N HIS A 125 14.39 7.38 -10.49
CA HIS A 125 14.86 8.78 -10.57
C HIS A 125 15.80 9.02 -11.75
N GLY A 126 16.04 10.26 -12.11
CA GLY A 126 17.04 10.63 -13.10
C GLY A 126 18.46 10.33 -12.61
N GLY A 127 19.33 9.81 -13.49
CA GLY A 127 20.71 9.53 -13.12
C GLY A 127 21.55 8.96 -14.26
N PRO A 128 22.85 8.80 -14.04
CA PRO A 128 23.75 8.28 -15.07
C PRO A 128 23.46 6.81 -15.37
N LEU A 129 23.48 6.46 -16.68
CA LEU A 129 23.25 5.12 -17.19
C LEU A 129 24.53 4.57 -17.83
N PRO A 130 25.28 3.69 -17.16
CA PRO A 130 26.46 3.09 -17.74
C PRO A 130 26.16 1.96 -18.75
N GLY A 131 24.87 1.59 -18.93
CA GLY A 131 24.44 0.50 -19.81
C GLY A 131 24.32 -0.86 -19.11
N TYR A 132 24.45 -0.89 -17.79
CA TYR A 132 24.30 -2.08 -16.94
C TYR A 132 23.76 -1.70 -15.56
N ALA A 133 23.40 -2.70 -14.74
CA ALA A 133 22.96 -2.49 -13.37
C ALA A 133 24.10 -1.95 -12.49
N ALA A 134 23.99 -0.71 -12.00
CA ALA A 134 25.06 0.00 -11.29
C ALA A 134 24.56 0.83 -10.09
N SER A 135 23.28 0.76 -9.73
CA SER A 135 22.73 1.52 -8.61
C SER A 135 22.85 0.75 -7.29
N HIS A 136 22.42 1.37 -6.20
CA HIS A 136 22.32 0.76 -4.87
C HIS A 136 20.91 0.21 -4.57
N GLY A 137 20.14 -0.11 -5.61
CA GLY A 137 18.78 -0.64 -5.52
C GLY A 137 17.74 0.22 -6.23
N CYS A 138 17.94 1.52 -6.36
CA CYS A 138 17.07 2.39 -7.15
C CYS A 138 17.17 2.09 -8.66
N VAL A 139 16.18 2.55 -9.41
CA VAL A 139 16.14 2.48 -10.87
C VAL A 139 16.49 3.86 -11.43
N ARG A 140 17.70 3.99 -11.98
CA ARG A 140 18.14 5.21 -12.67
C ARG A 140 17.57 5.24 -14.08
N MET A 141 17.13 6.41 -14.51
CA MET A 141 16.55 6.67 -15.83
C MET A 141 17.26 7.86 -16.49
N PRO A 142 17.20 8.01 -17.82
CA PRO A 142 17.66 9.26 -18.47
C PRO A 142 16.97 10.47 -17.83
N TYR A 143 17.68 11.58 -17.64
CA TYR A 143 17.16 12.75 -16.93
C TYR A 143 15.88 13.30 -17.55
N GLY A 144 15.85 13.48 -18.87
CA GLY A 144 14.66 13.96 -19.59
C GLY A 144 13.50 12.98 -19.56
N PHE A 145 13.77 11.67 -19.51
CA PHE A 145 12.73 10.67 -19.34
C PHE A 145 12.16 10.68 -17.92
N ALA A 146 13.03 10.81 -16.91
CA ALA A 146 12.61 10.89 -15.51
C ALA A 146 11.68 12.08 -15.27
N GLU A 147 11.95 13.24 -15.91
CA GLU A 147 11.06 14.41 -15.87
C GLU A 147 9.71 14.13 -16.53
N LYS A 148 9.71 13.58 -17.74
CA LYS A 148 8.46 13.20 -18.45
C LYS A 148 7.63 12.19 -17.64
N LEU A 149 8.29 11.22 -17.03
CA LEU A 149 7.64 10.21 -16.20
C LEU A 149 7.07 10.83 -14.92
N PHE A 150 7.85 11.70 -14.26
CA PHE A 150 7.44 12.40 -13.06
C PHE A 150 6.15 13.21 -13.29
N ASP A 151 6.06 13.95 -14.38
CA ASP A 151 4.88 14.77 -14.69
C ASP A 151 3.62 13.93 -14.97
N LYS A 152 3.77 12.77 -15.60
CA LYS A 152 2.65 11.90 -15.98
C LYS A 152 2.18 10.99 -14.85
N VAL A 153 3.08 10.60 -13.95
CA VAL A 153 2.80 9.62 -12.89
C VAL A 153 2.16 10.31 -11.69
N ARG A 154 1.16 9.67 -11.10
CA ARG A 154 0.55 10.06 -9.82
C ARG A 154 0.98 9.13 -8.69
N ILE A 155 0.88 9.61 -7.46
CA ILE A 155 1.03 8.78 -6.27
C ILE A 155 -0.08 7.71 -6.29
N GLY A 156 0.28 6.47 -5.90
CA GLY A 156 -0.60 5.30 -5.98
C GLY A 156 -0.53 4.54 -7.31
N MET A 157 0.13 5.08 -8.37
CA MET A 157 0.30 4.35 -9.62
C MET A 157 1.16 3.10 -9.39
N ARG A 158 0.76 1.98 -10.02
CA ARG A 158 1.49 0.71 -9.91
C ARG A 158 2.84 0.74 -10.62
N VAL A 159 3.85 0.17 -9.97
CA VAL A 159 5.18 -0.08 -10.51
C VAL A 159 5.51 -1.56 -10.34
N ILE A 160 5.73 -2.25 -11.44
CA ILE A 160 6.13 -3.65 -11.47
C ILE A 160 7.62 -3.72 -11.78
N ILE A 161 8.38 -4.38 -10.93
CA ILE A 161 9.78 -4.72 -11.18
C ILE A 161 9.81 -6.20 -11.56
N ALA A 162 9.97 -6.48 -12.83
CA ALA A 162 9.99 -7.84 -13.36
C ALA A 162 11.42 -8.34 -13.53
N PRO A 163 11.75 -9.56 -13.08
CA PRO A 163 13.06 -10.18 -13.33
C PRO A 163 13.37 -10.26 -14.82
N ASP A 164 12.40 -10.72 -15.60
CA ASP A 164 12.44 -10.86 -17.05
C ASP A 164 11.58 -9.80 -17.75
N ASP A 165 11.54 -9.84 -19.08
CA ASP A 165 10.65 -9.00 -19.86
C ASP A 165 9.20 -9.42 -19.66
N SER A 166 8.37 -8.46 -19.27
CA SER A 166 6.94 -8.65 -19.05
C SER A 166 6.18 -7.47 -19.65
N GLU A 167 5.00 -7.76 -20.18
CA GLU A 167 4.09 -6.74 -20.74
C GLU A 167 2.63 -7.09 -20.42
N PRO A 168 1.74 -6.10 -20.37
CA PRO A 168 0.32 -6.34 -20.22
C PRO A 168 -0.23 -7.00 -21.48
N VAL A 169 -0.89 -8.15 -21.33
CA VAL A 169 -1.62 -8.84 -22.40
C VAL A 169 -3.12 -8.77 -22.13
N GLU A 170 -3.93 -8.62 -23.17
CA GLU A 170 -5.39 -8.68 -23.01
C GLU A 170 -5.80 -10.03 -22.45
N PHE A 171 -6.73 -10.01 -21.50
CA PHE A 171 -7.06 -11.19 -20.72
C PHE A 171 -8.55 -11.30 -20.42
N SER A 172 -9.09 -12.52 -20.51
CA SER A 172 -10.47 -12.83 -20.19
C SER A 172 -10.56 -14.12 -19.39
N HIS A 173 -11.33 -14.10 -18.30
CA HIS A 173 -11.53 -15.27 -17.45
C HIS A 173 -12.83 -15.15 -16.64
N PRO A 174 -13.61 -16.24 -16.41
CA PRO A 174 -14.85 -16.20 -15.66
C PRO A 174 -14.72 -15.71 -14.19
N ALA A 175 -13.54 -15.87 -13.58
CA ALA A 175 -13.28 -15.40 -12.20
C ALA A 175 -13.00 -13.89 -12.09
N LEU A 176 -12.88 -13.18 -13.20
CA LEU A 176 -12.71 -11.73 -13.19
C LEU A 176 -14.04 -11.03 -12.87
N PHE A 177 -13.94 -9.85 -12.25
CA PHE A 177 -15.14 -9.12 -11.83
C PHE A 177 -15.97 -8.67 -13.02
N VAL A 178 -17.26 -8.98 -12.95
CA VAL A 178 -18.27 -8.50 -13.89
C VAL A 178 -19.12 -7.45 -13.18
N PRO A 179 -18.93 -6.16 -13.48
CA PRO A 179 -19.69 -5.10 -12.85
C PRO A 179 -21.15 -5.12 -13.29
N LYS A 180 -22.05 -4.61 -12.43
CA LYS A 180 -23.47 -4.42 -12.73
C LYS A 180 -23.71 -2.95 -13.03
N PRO A 181 -23.99 -2.56 -14.29
CA PRO A 181 -24.12 -1.16 -14.68
C PRO A 181 -25.17 -0.39 -13.88
N GLU A 182 -26.28 -1.06 -13.55
CA GLU A 182 -27.36 -0.50 -12.72
C GLU A 182 -26.91 -0.19 -11.28
N VAL A 183 -26.04 -1.05 -10.71
CA VAL A 183 -25.47 -0.84 -9.36
C VAL A 183 -24.48 0.32 -9.38
N ILE A 184 -23.64 0.41 -10.41
CA ILE A 184 -22.68 1.50 -10.58
C ILE A 184 -23.42 2.82 -10.76
N ALA A 185 -24.44 2.87 -11.61
CA ALA A 185 -25.23 4.08 -11.86
C ALA A 185 -25.97 4.56 -10.59
N ALA A 186 -26.47 3.64 -9.77
CA ALA A 186 -27.19 3.96 -8.51
C ALA A 186 -26.24 4.30 -7.36
N ALA A 187 -24.95 3.93 -7.42
CA ALA A 187 -24.01 4.05 -6.32
C ALA A 187 -23.80 5.48 -5.80
N PRO A 188 -23.69 6.55 -6.64
CA PRO A 188 -23.54 7.91 -6.16
C PRO A 188 -24.75 8.37 -5.32
N ALA A 189 -25.97 8.18 -5.83
CA ALA A 189 -27.19 8.55 -5.11
C ALA A 189 -27.35 7.77 -3.79
N ARG A 190 -26.98 6.49 -3.78
CA ARG A 190 -26.95 5.67 -2.56
C ARG A 190 -25.93 6.22 -1.55
N ALA A 191 -24.73 6.59 -1.98
CA ALA A 191 -23.70 7.14 -1.11
C ALA A 191 -24.13 8.46 -0.47
N GLU A 192 -24.78 9.36 -1.24
CA GLU A 192 -25.31 10.61 -0.72
C GLU A 192 -26.45 10.40 0.28
N ARG A 193 -27.37 9.48 -0.01
CA ARG A 193 -28.47 9.15 0.91
C ARG A 193 -27.93 8.64 2.24
N LEU A 194 -27.03 7.65 2.21
CA LEU A 194 -26.46 7.07 3.41
C LEU A 194 -25.57 8.08 4.18
N ALA A 195 -24.92 9.01 3.50
CA ALA A 195 -24.20 10.10 4.17
C ALA A 195 -25.15 11.01 4.96
N ARG A 196 -26.32 11.38 4.38
CA ARG A 196 -27.35 12.16 5.10
C ARG A 196 -27.92 11.39 6.29
N GLU A 197 -28.19 10.09 6.12
CA GLU A 197 -28.67 9.23 7.22
C GLU A 197 -27.64 9.16 8.36
N ALA A 198 -26.35 9.04 8.05
CA ALA A 198 -25.27 9.03 9.03
C ALA A 198 -25.16 10.37 9.78
N ASP A 199 -25.31 11.51 9.10
CA ASP A 199 -25.31 12.84 9.73
C ASP A 199 -26.48 13.01 10.71
N VAL A 200 -27.67 12.51 10.35
CA VAL A 200 -28.85 12.53 11.24
C VAL A 200 -28.60 11.62 12.46
N ALA A 201 -28.12 10.41 12.24
CA ALA A 201 -27.82 9.47 13.32
C ALA A 201 -26.72 9.99 14.26
N ALA A 202 -25.70 10.66 13.73
CA ALA A 202 -24.64 11.28 14.54
C ALA A 202 -25.18 12.42 15.44
N LYS A 203 -26.07 13.26 14.91
CA LYS A 203 -26.74 14.32 15.70
C LYS A 203 -27.60 13.72 16.81
N THR A 204 -28.34 12.65 16.51
CA THR A 204 -29.16 11.92 17.48
C THR A 204 -28.29 11.30 18.60
N ALA A 205 -27.16 10.69 18.24
CA ALA A 205 -26.21 10.13 19.20
C ALA A 205 -25.57 11.20 20.09
N LEU A 206 -25.23 12.36 19.52
CA LEU A 206 -24.72 13.49 20.29
C LEU A 206 -25.76 14.00 21.30
N GLY A 207 -27.02 14.10 20.88
CA GLY A 207 -28.14 14.43 21.77
C GLY A 207 -28.28 13.44 22.93
N ALA A 208 -28.25 12.14 22.64
CA ALA A 208 -28.31 11.09 23.66
C ALA A 208 -27.11 11.13 24.63
N LYS A 209 -25.89 11.40 24.13
CA LYS A 209 -24.69 11.57 24.95
C LYS A 209 -24.81 12.76 25.89
N ASN A 210 -25.33 13.89 25.42
CA ASN A 210 -25.58 15.08 26.23
C ASN A 210 -26.65 14.81 27.31
N ALA A 211 -27.72 14.10 26.96
CA ALA A 211 -28.75 13.66 27.92
C ALA A 211 -28.17 12.76 29.01
N ALA A 212 -27.27 11.80 28.65
CA ALA A 212 -26.61 10.96 29.63
C ALA A 212 -25.63 11.73 30.54
N ALA A 213 -25.00 12.79 30.05
CA ALA A 213 -24.17 13.67 30.88
C ALA A 213 -25.03 14.49 31.88
N SER A 214 -26.18 15.00 31.41
CA SER A 214 -27.17 15.71 32.27
C SER A 214 -27.72 14.78 33.33
N LEU A 215 -28.01 13.51 33.00
CA LEU A 215 -28.46 12.51 33.94
C LEU A 215 -27.48 12.30 35.10
N ARG A 216 -26.18 12.12 34.81
CA ARG A 216 -25.13 11.98 35.83
C ARG A 216 -25.04 13.21 36.74
N ASN A 217 -25.21 14.40 36.18
CA ASN A 217 -25.20 15.63 36.97
C ASN A 217 -26.42 15.70 37.93
N LEU A 218 -27.62 15.37 37.44
CA LEU A 218 -28.87 15.28 38.24
C LEU A 218 -28.75 14.24 39.35
N GLU A 219 -28.16 13.08 39.09
CA GLU A 219 -27.88 12.05 40.11
C GLU A 219 -26.97 12.59 41.23
N GLY A 220 -25.93 13.34 40.87
CA GLY A 220 -25.06 14.00 41.85
C GLY A 220 -25.77 15.09 42.68
N LEU A 221 -26.65 15.85 42.03
CA LEU A 221 -27.45 16.88 42.73
C LEU A 221 -28.47 16.23 43.66
N LYS A 222 -29.13 15.16 43.22
CA LYS A 222 -30.06 14.40 44.06
C LYS A 222 -29.40 13.81 45.28
N ALA A 223 -28.24 13.20 45.13
CA ALA A 223 -27.48 12.62 46.25
C ALA A 223 -27.12 13.71 47.32
N ARG A 224 -26.78 14.91 46.86
CA ARG A 224 -26.56 16.07 47.78
C ARG A 224 -27.83 16.53 48.46
N ALA A 225 -28.98 16.55 47.76
CA ALA A 225 -30.27 16.91 48.32
C ALA A 225 -30.74 15.85 49.34
N ASP A 226 -30.56 14.57 49.05
CA ASP A 226 -30.85 13.47 49.98
C ASP A 226 -30.03 13.61 51.29
N ALA A 227 -28.75 13.93 51.18
CA ALA A 227 -27.88 14.17 52.34
C ALA A 227 -28.31 15.39 53.14
N ALA A 228 -28.73 16.45 52.45
CA ALA A 228 -29.27 17.68 53.11
C ALA A 228 -30.58 17.39 53.83
N PHE A 229 -31.47 16.60 53.22
CA PHE A 229 -32.72 16.18 53.84
C PHE A 229 -32.45 15.34 55.11
N ALA A 230 -31.59 14.33 55.02
CA ALA A 230 -31.19 13.52 56.18
C ALA A 230 -30.57 14.37 57.33
N SER A 231 -29.80 15.42 56.98
CA SER A 231 -29.23 16.34 57.96
C SER A 231 -30.33 17.22 58.62
N ALA A 232 -31.30 17.71 57.83
CA ALA A 232 -32.44 18.50 58.34
C ALA A 232 -33.36 17.62 59.24
N GLU A 233 -33.55 16.35 58.90
CA GLU A 233 -34.30 15.40 59.70
C GLU A 233 -33.64 15.13 61.07
N LYS A 234 -32.31 14.98 61.08
CA LYS A 234 -31.55 14.90 62.38
C LYS A 234 -31.63 16.20 63.18
N GLY A 235 -31.59 17.34 62.51
CA GLY A 235 -31.75 18.63 63.15
C GLY A 235 -33.11 18.83 63.79
N PHE A 236 -34.17 18.37 63.11
CA PHE A 236 -35.52 18.37 63.64
C PHE A 236 -35.64 17.48 64.90
N ALA A 237 -35.15 16.26 64.81
CA ALA A 237 -35.17 15.31 65.96
C ALA A 237 -34.33 15.78 67.17
N ALA A 238 -33.38 16.69 66.99
CA ALA A 238 -32.52 17.25 68.02
C ALA A 238 -33.04 18.57 68.63
N ALA A 239 -34.09 19.17 68.07
CA ALA A 239 -34.67 20.45 68.54
C ALA A 239 -35.27 20.31 69.92
N LYS A 240 -34.99 21.25 70.84
CA LYS A 240 -35.43 21.23 72.22
C LYS A 240 -36.33 22.38 72.60
N THR A 241 -36.63 23.31 71.70
CA THR A 241 -37.50 24.46 71.92
C THR A 241 -38.46 24.61 70.77
N ASP A 242 -39.67 25.09 70.99
CA ASP A 242 -40.72 25.27 69.98
C ASP A 242 -40.26 26.11 68.79
N GLN A 243 -39.44 27.16 69.04
CA GLN A 243 -38.90 28.00 68.00
C GLN A 243 -37.83 27.28 67.17
N ALA A 244 -37.02 26.42 67.77
CA ALA A 244 -36.03 25.60 67.05
C ALA A 244 -36.71 24.53 66.25
N GLU A 245 -37.75 23.89 66.76
CA GLU A 245 -38.55 22.89 66.10
C GLU A 245 -39.26 23.44 64.83
N ALA A 246 -39.92 24.62 64.97
CA ALA A 246 -40.57 25.26 63.83
C ALA A 246 -39.59 25.61 62.70
N ARG A 247 -38.36 26.06 63.02
CA ARG A 247 -37.30 26.33 62.04
C ARG A 247 -36.77 25.06 61.39
N ALA A 248 -36.58 24.01 62.16
CA ALA A 248 -36.10 22.72 61.68
C ALA A 248 -37.11 22.02 60.77
N GLU A 249 -38.42 22.15 61.10
CA GLU A 249 -39.52 21.65 60.27
C GLU A 249 -39.54 22.38 58.90
N ASP A 250 -39.46 23.72 58.87
CA ASP A 250 -39.36 24.49 57.63
C ASP A 250 -38.17 24.05 56.76
N GLN A 251 -36.97 23.85 57.37
CA GLN A 251 -35.80 23.34 56.68
C GLN A 251 -36.01 21.92 56.12
N LYS A 252 -36.61 21.04 56.89
CA LYS A 252 -36.95 19.66 56.46
C LYS A 252 -37.94 19.66 55.28
N GLN A 253 -39.00 20.49 55.33
CA GLN A 253 -39.96 20.60 54.24
C GLN A 253 -39.32 21.14 52.96
N LYS A 254 -38.46 22.14 53.05
CA LYS A 254 -37.72 22.68 51.91
C LYS A 254 -36.76 21.64 51.29
N ALA A 255 -36.06 20.89 52.13
CA ALA A 255 -35.16 19.81 51.65
C ALA A 255 -35.96 18.67 51.01
N ALA A 256 -37.11 18.27 51.60
CA ALA A 256 -38.02 17.24 51.00
C ALA A 256 -38.57 17.69 49.62
N ALA A 257 -39.01 18.95 49.50
CA ALA A 257 -39.47 19.49 48.23
C ALA A 257 -38.35 19.45 47.13
N LYS A 258 -37.10 19.78 47.53
CA LYS A 258 -35.99 19.70 46.61
C LYS A 258 -35.61 18.28 46.15
N VAL A 259 -35.69 17.32 47.05
CA VAL A 259 -35.55 15.89 46.72
C VAL A 259 -36.60 15.43 45.70
N ALA A 260 -37.88 15.78 45.95
CA ALA A 260 -39.00 15.43 45.07
C ALA A 260 -38.87 16.07 43.67
N GLU A 261 -38.46 17.36 43.61
CA GLU A 261 -38.20 18.05 42.34
C GLU A 261 -37.09 17.36 41.52
N LEU A 262 -35.94 17.07 42.16
CA LEU A 262 -34.83 16.42 41.51
C LEU A 262 -35.16 14.98 41.10
N GLN A 263 -35.96 14.25 41.87
CA GLN A 263 -36.44 12.94 41.49
C GLN A 263 -37.27 13.00 40.19
N THR A 264 -38.19 13.95 40.06
CA THR A 264 -39.00 14.15 38.85
C THR A 264 -38.13 14.46 37.64
N GLN A 265 -37.12 15.36 37.82
CA GLN A 265 -36.18 15.71 36.76
C GLN A 265 -35.33 14.50 36.36
N LEU A 266 -34.88 13.67 37.31
CA LEU A 266 -34.10 12.47 37.10
C LEU A 266 -34.88 11.41 36.29
N ASP A 267 -36.14 11.18 36.61
CA ASP A 267 -36.99 10.20 35.93
C ASP A 267 -37.25 10.64 34.47
N ALA A 268 -37.47 11.92 34.22
CA ALA A 268 -37.59 12.49 32.88
C ALA A 268 -36.27 12.34 32.06
N ALA A 269 -35.12 12.62 32.70
CA ALA A 269 -33.82 12.48 32.07
C ALA A 269 -33.48 11.01 31.77
N ARG A 270 -33.82 10.08 32.64
CA ARG A 270 -33.65 8.62 32.40
C ARG A 270 -34.49 8.11 31.23
N ALA A 271 -35.71 8.59 31.08
CA ALA A 271 -36.54 8.22 29.94
C ALA A 271 -35.90 8.69 28.60
N SER A 272 -35.29 9.86 28.57
CA SER A 272 -34.66 10.40 27.37
C SER A 272 -33.25 9.79 27.05
N ALA A 273 -32.51 9.33 28.07
CA ALA A 273 -31.17 8.76 27.90
C ALA A 273 -31.16 7.28 27.44
N LYS A 274 -32.32 6.58 27.49
CA LYS A 274 -32.44 5.18 27.12
C LYS A 274 -32.54 5.02 25.61
N SER A 275 -31.45 5.26 24.87
CA SER A 275 -31.45 5.10 23.42
C SER A 275 -30.19 4.34 22.93
N ASN A 276 -30.38 3.48 21.93
CA ASN A 276 -29.30 2.81 21.21
C ASN A 276 -28.70 3.74 20.12
N ALA A 277 -28.83 5.06 20.28
CA ALA A 277 -28.49 6.07 19.27
C ALA A 277 -27.00 6.03 18.89
N GLU A 278 -26.11 5.70 19.82
CA GLU A 278 -24.68 5.63 19.55
C GLU A 278 -24.33 4.42 18.64
N ALA A 279 -24.92 3.27 18.90
CA ALA A 279 -24.77 2.09 18.03
C ALA A 279 -25.35 2.35 16.63
N ALA A 280 -26.56 2.92 16.57
CA ALA A 280 -27.18 3.27 15.29
C ALA A 280 -26.35 4.30 14.48
N ALA A 281 -25.72 5.27 15.15
CA ALA A 281 -24.84 6.24 14.49
C ALA A 281 -23.55 5.58 13.95
N GLN A 282 -22.99 4.63 14.68
CA GLN A 282 -21.81 3.87 14.22
C GLN A 282 -22.15 3.01 12.99
N ASP A 283 -23.31 2.32 13.02
CA ASP A 283 -23.78 1.50 11.89
C ASP A 283 -24.07 2.36 10.66
N ALA A 284 -24.74 3.50 10.83
CA ALA A 284 -25.01 4.42 9.74
C ALA A 284 -23.73 5.04 9.16
N ALA A 285 -22.76 5.40 10.00
CA ALA A 285 -21.46 5.90 9.56
C ALA A 285 -20.66 4.83 8.78
N LYS A 286 -20.71 3.58 9.23
CA LYS A 286 -20.12 2.44 8.54
C LYS A 286 -20.75 2.23 7.17
N ALA A 287 -22.08 2.19 7.08
CA ALA A 287 -22.80 2.03 5.82
C ALA A 287 -22.52 3.18 4.84
N ALA A 288 -22.45 4.41 5.31
CA ALA A 288 -22.10 5.57 4.49
C ALA A 288 -20.67 5.49 3.96
N ARG A 289 -19.72 5.06 4.79
CA ARG A 289 -18.32 4.84 4.39
C ARG A 289 -18.21 3.74 3.33
N GLU A 290 -18.85 2.60 3.52
CA GLU A 290 -18.86 1.50 2.56
C GLU A 290 -19.47 1.92 1.21
N ALA A 291 -20.54 2.70 1.23
CA ALA A 291 -21.15 3.23 0.01
C ALA A 291 -20.24 4.21 -0.75
N LYS A 292 -19.45 5.04 -0.04
CA LYS A 292 -18.42 5.90 -0.67
C LYS A 292 -17.29 5.07 -1.26
N LEU A 293 -16.84 4.03 -0.55
CA LEU A 293 -15.79 3.13 -1.03
C LEU A 293 -16.23 2.33 -2.26
N ALA A 294 -17.52 2.00 -2.38
CA ALA A 294 -18.06 1.32 -3.57
C ALA A 294 -17.91 2.11 -4.87
N LEU A 295 -17.66 3.43 -4.80
CA LEU A 295 -17.36 4.29 -5.96
C LEU A 295 -15.89 4.22 -6.40
N GLN A 296 -15.02 3.55 -5.64
CA GLN A 296 -13.59 3.48 -5.88
C GLN A 296 -13.20 2.12 -6.49
N PRO A 297 -12.08 2.05 -7.23
CA PRO A 297 -11.54 0.77 -7.69
C PRO A 297 -11.33 -0.20 -6.53
N VAL A 298 -11.56 -1.47 -6.77
CA VAL A 298 -11.30 -2.52 -5.80
C VAL A 298 -9.94 -3.16 -6.08
N SER A 299 -9.12 -3.30 -5.05
CA SER A 299 -7.85 -4.02 -5.11
C SER A 299 -7.98 -5.30 -4.30
N VAL A 300 -7.64 -6.41 -4.93
CA VAL A 300 -7.63 -7.75 -4.32
C VAL A 300 -6.23 -8.31 -4.38
N PHE A 301 -5.77 -8.88 -3.27
CA PHE A 301 -4.54 -9.65 -3.20
C PHE A 301 -4.84 -11.07 -2.72
N ILE A 302 -4.33 -12.07 -3.42
CA ILE A 302 -4.50 -13.48 -3.14
C ILE A 302 -3.13 -14.09 -2.89
N SER A 303 -2.92 -14.57 -1.69
CA SER A 303 -1.67 -15.16 -1.24
C SER A 303 -1.78 -16.68 -1.16
N ARG A 304 -0.93 -17.41 -1.92
CA ARG A 304 -0.81 -18.86 -1.77
C ARG A 304 -0.20 -19.24 -0.42
N ALA A 305 0.82 -18.50 0.03
CA ALA A 305 1.51 -18.77 1.30
C ALA A 305 0.58 -18.75 2.51
N THR A 306 -0.40 -17.83 2.52
CA THR A 306 -1.31 -17.66 3.67
C THR A 306 -2.70 -18.25 3.44
N GLN A 307 -3.03 -18.70 2.23
CA GLN A 307 -4.37 -19.18 1.83
C GLN A 307 -5.45 -18.15 2.15
N LYS A 308 -5.16 -16.87 1.86
CA LYS A 308 -6.03 -15.75 2.17
C LYS A 308 -6.19 -14.82 0.98
N LEU A 309 -7.36 -14.23 0.92
CA LEU A 309 -7.72 -13.13 0.05
C LEU A 309 -7.84 -11.86 0.88
N TYR A 310 -7.25 -10.79 0.40
CA TYR A 310 -7.28 -9.47 1.01
C TYR A 310 -7.95 -8.49 0.05
N VAL A 311 -8.86 -7.66 0.57
CA VAL A 311 -9.57 -6.64 -0.22
C VAL A 311 -9.36 -5.27 0.40
N ARG A 312 -9.08 -4.28 -0.42
CA ARG A 312 -9.04 -2.87 -0.01
C ARG A 312 -9.46 -1.96 -1.15
N ARG A 313 -9.86 -0.75 -0.78
CA ARG A 313 -10.20 0.32 -1.73
C ARG A 313 -9.53 1.61 -1.31
N PRO A 314 -9.12 2.48 -2.24
CA PRO A 314 -8.64 3.81 -1.90
C PRO A 314 -9.79 4.62 -1.30
N THR A 315 -9.50 5.38 -0.26
CA THR A 315 -10.41 6.41 0.26
C THR A 315 -10.21 7.70 -0.55
N ARG A 316 -11.23 8.54 -0.63
CA ARG A 316 -11.06 9.90 -1.20
C ARG A 316 -10.35 10.86 -0.26
N ASP A 317 -10.11 10.43 0.97
CA ASP A 317 -9.38 11.23 1.95
C ASP A 317 -7.93 11.32 1.49
N ARG A 318 -7.48 12.53 1.20
CA ARG A 318 -6.09 12.77 0.83
C ARG A 318 -5.26 12.87 2.11
N ALA A 319 -4.17 12.12 2.16
CA ALA A 319 -3.16 12.38 3.17
C ALA A 319 -2.65 13.83 3.04
N PRO A 320 -2.20 14.47 4.13
CA PRO A 320 -1.67 15.83 4.09
C PRO A 320 -0.59 16.07 3.03
N GLU A 321 0.09 15.03 2.59
CA GLU A 321 1.17 15.03 1.60
C GLU A 321 0.74 14.51 0.21
N ALA A 322 -0.54 14.65 -0.15
CA ALA A 322 -1.09 14.41 -1.49
C ALA A 322 -1.03 12.95 -2.01
N GLY A 323 -1.26 11.94 -1.17
CA GLY A 323 -1.41 10.54 -1.57
C GLY A 323 -2.83 9.99 -1.38
N GLU A 324 -3.19 8.96 -2.13
CA GLU A 324 -4.39 8.15 -1.86
C GLU A 324 -4.17 7.38 -0.54
N MET A 325 -5.20 7.32 0.30
CA MET A 325 -5.24 6.45 1.48
C MET A 325 -6.11 5.24 1.17
N PHE A 326 -5.74 4.09 1.70
CA PHE A 326 -6.49 2.85 1.52
C PHE A 326 -7.25 2.48 2.78
N ASP A 327 -8.42 1.89 2.60
CA ASP A 327 -9.25 1.37 3.67
C ASP A 327 -8.56 0.24 4.45
N THR A 328 -9.14 -0.13 5.58
CA THR A 328 -8.71 -1.28 6.36
C THR A 328 -8.79 -2.55 5.52
N ILE A 329 -7.78 -3.41 5.62
CA ILE A 329 -7.72 -4.67 4.89
C ILE A 329 -8.85 -5.58 5.37
N LEU A 330 -9.74 -5.99 4.45
CA LEU A 330 -10.65 -7.11 4.65
C LEU A 330 -9.85 -8.39 4.32
N GLU A 331 -9.81 -9.32 5.26
CA GLU A 331 -9.09 -10.58 5.15
C GLU A 331 -10.08 -11.74 5.20
N VAL A 332 -10.05 -12.61 4.18
CA VAL A 332 -10.95 -13.75 4.05
C VAL A 332 -10.14 -15.01 3.72
N PRO A 333 -10.34 -16.14 4.41
CA PRO A 333 -9.74 -17.41 4.02
C PRO A 333 -10.31 -17.87 2.67
N ILE A 334 -9.44 -18.45 1.84
CA ILE A 334 -9.84 -19.00 0.54
C ILE A 334 -9.25 -20.39 0.34
N THR A 335 -9.77 -21.10 -0.64
CA THR A 335 -9.21 -22.40 -1.07
C THR A 335 -8.46 -22.23 -2.39
N ILE A 336 -7.19 -22.62 -2.38
CA ILE A 336 -6.35 -22.69 -3.59
C ILE A 336 -6.07 -24.16 -3.86
N ARG A 337 -6.48 -24.66 -5.03
CA ARG A 337 -6.21 -26.06 -5.45
C ARG A 337 -4.72 -26.26 -5.65
N ASN A 338 -4.20 -27.44 -5.29
CA ASN A 338 -2.78 -27.79 -5.37
C ASN A 338 -1.88 -26.73 -4.69
N ALA A 339 -2.22 -26.35 -3.45
CA ALA A 339 -1.54 -25.29 -2.71
C ALA A 339 -0.04 -25.59 -2.44
N ASP A 340 0.38 -26.83 -2.61
CA ASP A 340 1.77 -27.30 -2.54
C ASP A 340 2.62 -26.85 -3.75
N LYS A 341 1.98 -26.54 -4.90
CA LYS A 341 2.68 -26.13 -6.12
C LYS A 341 2.72 -24.60 -6.25
N PRO A 342 3.84 -24.00 -6.67
CA PRO A 342 3.90 -22.59 -6.98
C PRO A 342 2.80 -22.16 -7.95
N ILE A 343 2.23 -20.98 -7.72
CA ILE A 343 1.21 -20.38 -8.58
C ILE A 343 1.80 -19.27 -9.45
N GLY A 344 2.90 -18.68 -9.03
CA GLY A 344 3.52 -17.53 -9.65
C GLY A 344 2.85 -16.21 -9.25
N THR A 345 3.40 -15.10 -9.75
CA THR A 345 2.87 -13.77 -9.49
C THR A 345 2.25 -13.16 -10.75
N HIS A 346 0.96 -12.87 -10.66
CA HIS A 346 0.13 -12.36 -11.73
C HIS A 346 -0.63 -11.11 -11.29
N VAL A 347 -0.61 -10.09 -12.14
CA VAL A 347 -1.30 -8.82 -11.88
C VAL A 347 -2.37 -8.62 -12.95
N PHE A 348 -3.63 -8.75 -12.57
CA PHE A 348 -4.78 -8.48 -13.42
C PHE A 348 -5.26 -7.06 -13.16
N THR A 349 -5.47 -6.28 -14.19
CA THR A 349 -5.90 -4.87 -14.09
C THR A 349 -7.05 -4.61 -15.03
N ALA A 350 -8.14 -4.04 -14.50
CA ALA A 350 -9.24 -3.51 -15.28
C ALA A 350 -8.80 -2.17 -15.89
N VAL A 351 -8.58 -2.14 -17.22
CA VAL A 351 -7.95 -1.00 -17.89
C VAL A 351 -8.94 0.01 -18.46
N ALA A 352 -10.10 -0.45 -18.93
CA ALA A 352 -11.14 0.42 -19.47
C ALA A 352 -12.50 -0.30 -19.41
N PRO A 353 -13.64 0.44 -19.41
CA PRO A 353 -14.94 -0.15 -19.63
C PRO A 353 -15.01 -0.71 -21.06
N ALA A 354 -15.47 -1.95 -21.20
CA ALA A 354 -15.87 -2.52 -22.49
C ALA A 354 -17.38 -2.35 -22.66
N ASN A 355 -17.90 -2.53 -23.86
CA ASN A 355 -19.34 -2.38 -24.17
C ASN A 355 -20.26 -3.27 -23.31
N ARG A 356 -19.71 -4.33 -22.68
CA ARG A 356 -20.44 -5.29 -21.84
C ARG A 356 -19.74 -5.60 -20.53
N GLY A 357 -18.84 -4.75 -20.04
CA GLY A 357 -18.09 -4.98 -18.83
C GLY A 357 -16.73 -4.30 -18.80
N LEU A 358 -15.82 -4.81 -17.97
CA LEU A 358 -14.45 -4.32 -17.90
C LEU A 358 -13.57 -5.07 -18.91
N ARG A 359 -12.67 -4.35 -19.57
CA ARG A 359 -11.55 -4.93 -20.30
C ARG A 359 -10.43 -5.18 -19.29
N TRP A 360 -9.82 -6.34 -19.33
CA TRP A 360 -8.77 -6.73 -18.41
C TRP A 360 -7.46 -6.99 -19.13
N THR A 361 -6.37 -6.70 -18.46
CA THR A 361 -5.02 -7.11 -18.85
C THR A 361 -4.39 -7.93 -17.74
N ALA A 362 -3.49 -8.86 -18.11
CA ALA A 362 -2.69 -9.64 -17.19
C ALA A 362 -1.20 -9.37 -17.43
N VAL A 363 -0.43 -9.24 -16.35
CA VAL A 363 1.04 -9.22 -16.35
C VAL A 363 1.51 -10.37 -15.48
N THR A 364 2.33 -11.27 -16.02
CA THR A 364 3.02 -12.33 -15.28
C THR A 364 4.47 -11.93 -15.12
N ILE A 365 5.01 -12.01 -13.90
CA ILE A 365 6.35 -11.48 -13.57
C ILE A 365 7.36 -12.52 -13.09
N ASP A 366 6.93 -13.72 -12.77
CA ASP A 366 7.81 -14.82 -12.32
C ASP A 366 7.36 -16.17 -12.85
N GLY A 367 8.13 -17.22 -12.53
CA GLY A 367 7.81 -18.59 -12.88
C GLY A 367 6.69 -19.19 -12.03
N GLY A 368 5.94 -20.11 -12.60
CA GLY A 368 4.81 -20.79 -11.97
C GLY A 368 3.77 -21.16 -13.01
N ASP A 369 2.51 -21.10 -12.66
CA ASP A 369 1.40 -21.26 -13.60
C ASP A 369 1.35 -20.09 -14.60
N ASN A 370 0.68 -20.26 -15.73
CA ASN A 370 0.25 -19.12 -16.51
C ASN A 370 -0.95 -18.44 -15.85
N ALA A 371 -1.23 -17.21 -16.23
CA ALA A 371 -2.28 -16.37 -15.62
C ALA A 371 -3.67 -17.06 -15.59
N LYS A 372 -4.01 -17.86 -16.63
CA LYS A 372 -5.27 -18.59 -16.68
C LYS A 372 -5.28 -19.74 -15.67
N ALA A 373 -4.25 -20.57 -15.66
CA ALA A 373 -4.14 -21.71 -14.75
C ALA A 373 -4.11 -21.23 -13.28
N ALA A 374 -3.47 -20.10 -12.99
CA ALA A 374 -3.46 -19.48 -11.67
C ALA A 374 -4.88 -19.15 -11.19
N LEU A 375 -5.69 -18.48 -12.01
CA LEU A 375 -7.08 -18.16 -11.67
C LEU A 375 -7.96 -19.41 -11.56
N ASP A 376 -7.76 -20.41 -12.44
CA ASP A 376 -8.49 -21.68 -12.39
C ASP A 376 -8.29 -22.45 -11.06
N ARG A 377 -7.19 -22.20 -10.33
CA ARG A 377 -6.91 -22.82 -9.03
C ARG A 377 -7.61 -22.16 -7.85
N ILE A 378 -8.10 -20.94 -8.02
CA ILE A 378 -8.60 -20.10 -6.91
C ILE A 378 -10.12 -20.20 -6.84
N THR A 379 -10.64 -20.44 -5.65
CA THR A 379 -12.07 -20.34 -5.35
C THR A 379 -12.29 -19.16 -4.40
N ILE A 380 -12.85 -18.07 -4.93
CA ILE A 380 -13.23 -16.90 -4.13
C ILE A 380 -14.62 -17.16 -3.54
N PRO A 381 -14.84 -16.95 -2.23
CA PRO A 381 -16.16 -17.08 -1.61
C PRO A 381 -17.20 -16.22 -2.32
N GLN A 382 -18.37 -16.79 -2.56
CA GLN A 382 -19.46 -16.11 -3.28
C GLN A 382 -19.87 -14.79 -2.63
N GLU A 383 -19.92 -14.74 -1.30
CA GLU A 383 -20.24 -13.54 -0.53
C GLU A 383 -19.27 -12.39 -0.80
N VAL A 384 -17.97 -12.69 -0.92
CA VAL A 384 -16.95 -11.71 -1.27
C VAL A 384 -17.18 -11.19 -2.69
N LEU A 385 -17.42 -12.09 -3.66
CA LEU A 385 -17.70 -11.71 -5.04
C LEU A 385 -18.93 -10.81 -5.16
N GLU A 386 -20.01 -11.15 -4.46
CA GLU A 386 -21.26 -10.36 -4.44
C GLU A 386 -21.07 -8.98 -3.84
N HIS A 387 -20.13 -8.85 -2.90
CA HIS A 387 -19.82 -7.57 -2.27
C HIS A 387 -18.94 -6.65 -3.16
N ILE A 388 -17.98 -7.20 -3.90
CA ILE A 388 -16.97 -6.40 -4.61
C ILE A 388 -17.20 -6.30 -6.12
N ALA A 389 -17.65 -7.37 -6.78
CA ALA A 389 -17.74 -7.41 -8.24
C ALA A 389 -18.78 -6.45 -8.84
N PRO A 390 -20.00 -6.25 -8.25
CA PRO A 390 -21.01 -5.38 -8.83
C PRO A 390 -20.57 -3.91 -8.96
N THR A 391 -19.63 -3.45 -8.13
CA THR A 391 -19.11 -2.08 -8.11
C THR A 391 -17.67 -1.99 -8.59
N ALA A 392 -17.12 -3.04 -9.21
CA ALA A 392 -15.80 -2.97 -9.82
C ALA A 392 -15.78 -2.00 -10.99
N VAL A 393 -14.81 -1.10 -11.00
CA VAL A 393 -14.63 -0.07 -12.04
C VAL A 393 -13.23 -0.18 -12.65
N ALA A 394 -12.95 0.61 -13.67
CA ALA A 394 -11.62 0.71 -14.26
C ALA A 394 -10.57 0.99 -13.15
N ARG A 395 -9.36 0.43 -13.30
CA ARG A 395 -8.28 0.39 -12.31
C ARG A 395 -8.48 -0.59 -11.14
N SER A 396 -9.63 -1.29 -11.07
CA SER A 396 -9.72 -2.46 -10.16
C SER A 396 -8.66 -3.49 -10.53
N SER A 397 -8.16 -4.21 -9.53
CA SER A 397 -7.07 -5.16 -9.72
C SER A 397 -7.21 -6.43 -8.89
N ILE A 398 -6.63 -7.50 -9.42
CA ILE A 398 -6.40 -8.73 -8.69
C ILE A 398 -4.91 -9.06 -8.82
N VAL A 399 -4.23 -9.18 -7.69
CA VAL A 399 -2.85 -9.66 -7.63
C VAL A 399 -2.87 -11.04 -6.99
N ILE A 400 -2.34 -12.03 -7.70
CA ILE A 400 -2.13 -13.39 -7.19
C ILE A 400 -0.64 -13.57 -7.01
N SER A 401 -0.21 -14.15 -5.89
CA SER A 401 1.21 -14.43 -5.67
C SER A 401 1.42 -15.61 -4.73
N ASP A 402 2.59 -16.24 -4.85
CA ASP A 402 3.08 -17.19 -3.89
C ASP A 402 3.41 -16.56 -2.54
N GLU A 403 3.64 -15.24 -2.52
CA GLU A 403 4.15 -14.47 -1.40
C GLU A 403 3.08 -14.13 -0.35
N PRO A 404 3.46 -14.00 0.92
CA PRO A 404 2.58 -13.44 1.94
C PRO A 404 2.40 -11.92 1.75
N LEU A 405 1.44 -11.33 2.45
CA LEU A 405 1.26 -9.89 2.49
C LEU A 405 2.55 -9.21 2.99
N HIS A 406 3.15 -8.37 2.15
CA HIS A 406 4.42 -7.75 2.46
C HIS A 406 4.27 -6.59 3.47
N ARG A 407 5.24 -6.42 4.37
CA ARG A 407 5.25 -5.38 5.42
C ARG A 407 5.24 -3.93 4.90
N GLU A 408 5.65 -3.70 3.66
CA GLU A 408 5.55 -2.40 2.99
C GLU A 408 4.11 -2.04 2.63
N THR A 409 3.16 -2.99 2.70
CA THR A 409 1.73 -2.72 2.53
C THR A 409 1.20 -1.96 3.75
N ASN A 410 0.76 -0.72 3.54
CA ASN A 410 0.23 0.14 4.59
C ASN A 410 -0.92 1.02 4.06
N TYR A 411 -1.37 2.01 4.83
CA TYR A 411 -2.49 2.88 4.45
C TYR A 411 -2.26 3.73 3.18
N ARG A 412 -1.03 3.84 2.69
CA ARG A 412 -0.67 4.57 1.45
C ARG A 412 -0.38 3.65 0.26
N THR A 413 -0.43 2.35 0.44
CA THR A 413 -0.14 1.40 -0.63
C THR A 413 -1.37 0.61 -1.02
N GLU A 414 -1.48 0.23 -2.28
CA GLU A 414 -2.42 -0.79 -2.72
C GLU A 414 -2.06 -2.12 -2.03
N PHE A 415 -1.42 -3.02 -2.73
CA PHE A 415 -0.76 -4.20 -2.16
C PHE A 415 0.67 -4.24 -2.67
N VAL A 416 1.60 -4.51 -1.77
CA VAL A 416 3.01 -4.69 -2.11
C VAL A 416 3.34 -6.16 -2.08
N VAL A 417 3.97 -6.64 -3.15
CA VAL A 417 4.50 -7.99 -3.27
C VAL A 417 5.99 -7.88 -3.55
N ALA A 418 6.82 -8.58 -2.79
CA ALA A 418 8.25 -8.70 -3.05
C ALA A 418 8.59 -10.18 -3.19
N LEU A 419 9.19 -10.57 -4.32
CA LEU A 419 9.48 -11.96 -4.65
C LEU A 419 10.67 -12.45 -3.80
N HIS A 420 10.44 -13.46 -2.94
CA HIS A 420 11.46 -13.99 -2.05
C HIS A 420 12.51 -14.86 -2.76
N ASP A 421 12.15 -15.46 -3.89
CA ASP A 421 13.04 -16.27 -4.74
C ASP A 421 13.99 -15.41 -5.59
N GLN A 422 13.79 -14.09 -5.62
CA GLN A 422 14.62 -13.14 -6.35
C GLN A 422 15.54 -12.35 -5.41
N PRO A 423 16.72 -11.93 -5.88
CA PRO A 423 17.62 -11.11 -5.08
C PRO A 423 16.96 -9.80 -4.62
N GLN A 424 17.06 -9.50 -3.33
CA GLN A 424 16.44 -8.33 -2.70
C GLN A 424 17.43 -7.46 -1.95
N GLY A 425 18.68 -7.42 -2.38
CA GLY A 425 19.76 -6.70 -1.70
C GLY A 425 19.46 -5.23 -1.42
N GLY A 426 18.67 -4.57 -2.30
CA GLY A 426 18.20 -3.20 -2.12
C GLY A 426 17.15 -3.01 -1.00
N LEU A 427 16.41 -4.06 -0.63
CA LEU A 427 15.42 -4.03 0.49
C LEU A 427 16.07 -4.33 1.85
N ALA A 428 17.30 -4.83 1.90
CA ALA A 428 17.98 -5.10 3.15
C ALA A 428 18.14 -3.79 3.93
N MET A 429 17.42 -3.66 5.05
CA MET A 429 17.58 -2.50 5.94
C MET A 429 19.02 -2.46 6.44
N ARG A 430 19.80 -1.50 5.95
CA ARG A 430 21.08 -1.18 6.58
C ARG A 430 20.77 -0.74 8.01
N LYS A 431 21.25 -1.49 8.98
CA LYS A 431 21.35 -0.99 10.35
C LYS A 431 22.12 0.32 10.25
N ARG A 432 21.52 1.44 10.69
CA ARG A 432 22.30 2.67 10.91
C ARG A 432 23.55 2.27 11.67
N PRO A 433 24.76 2.72 11.24
CA PRO A 433 25.92 2.57 12.09
C PRO A 433 25.53 3.08 13.46
N ALA A 434 25.77 2.30 14.51
CA ALA A 434 25.58 2.78 15.86
C ALA A 434 26.37 4.09 15.96
N GLU A 435 25.70 5.21 16.28
CA GLU A 435 26.41 6.44 16.60
C GLU A 435 27.48 6.06 17.64
N VAL A 436 28.72 6.12 17.24
CA VAL A 436 29.84 6.02 18.16
C VAL A 436 29.68 7.23 19.06
N ARG A 437 29.01 7.03 20.20
CA ARG A 437 29.06 7.98 21.31
C ARG A 437 30.53 8.03 21.72
N THR A 438 31.26 8.94 21.09
CA THR A 438 32.52 9.41 21.66
C THR A 438 32.14 10.00 23.01
N ALA A 439 32.48 9.28 24.08
CA ALA A 439 32.40 9.81 25.42
C ALA A 439 33.23 11.10 25.44
N ARG A 440 32.56 12.25 25.35
CA ARG A 440 33.19 13.52 25.69
C ARG A 440 33.62 13.41 27.15
N ARG A 441 34.92 13.39 27.36
CA ARG A 441 35.49 13.70 28.66
C ARG A 441 34.91 15.06 29.07
N ASP A 442 34.24 15.06 30.19
CA ASP A 442 33.78 16.23 30.90
C ASP A 442 35.03 17.01 31.31
N ASP A 443 35.36 18.05 30.56
CA ASP A 443 36.28 19.08 31.00
C ASP A 443 35.41 20.31 31.38
N GLY A 444 35.30 20.54 32.68
CA GLY A 444 34.48 21.58 33.25
C GLY A 444 34.97 22.95 32.84
N SER A 445 34.28 23.62 31.96
CA SER A 445 34.29 25.09 31.88
C SER A 445 32.93 25.62 31.42
N ASN A 446 32.34 26.26 32.38
CA ASN A 446 31.15 27.08 32.36
C ASN A 446 31.25 28.19 31.28
N ARG A 447 30.43 28.10 30.19
CA ARG A 447 30.06 29.29 29.42
C ARG A 447 28.65 29.15 28.91
N ARG A 448 27.73 29.93 29.49
CA ARG A 448 26.43 30.28 28.90
C ARG A 448 26.65 30.98 27.57
N SER A 449 25.93 30.56 26.56
CA SER A 449 25.49 31.43 25.48
C SER A 449 24.17 30.89 24.91
N ASP A 450 23.14 31.70 25.05
CA ASP A 450 21.85 31.63 24.41
C ASP A 450 22.00 31.59 22.88
N TRP A 451 21.35 30.62 22.24
CA TRP A 451 20.86 30.80 20.88
C TRP A 451 19.56 29.98 20.70
N ASN A 452 18.46 30.74 20.81
CA ASN A 452 17.17 30.34 20.25
C ASN A 452 17.26 30.34 18.75
N SER A 453 16.65 29.35 18.14
CA SER A 453 15.81 29.48 16.94
C SER A 453 15.95 28.34 15.91
N TRP A 454 14.79 27.79 15.60
CA TRP A 454 14.34 27.16 14.34
C TRP A 454 14.54 25.67 14.14
N GLY A 455 13.39 24.99 14.01
CA GLY A 455 13.17 23.86 13.14
C GLY A 455 13.04 22.48 13.80
N GLY A 456 12.06 22.28 14.66
CA GLY A 456 11.70 20.96 15.20
C GLY A 456 10.77 20.18 14.26
N GLY A 457 11.30 19.25 13.49
CA GLY A 457 10.49 18.17 12.91
C GLY A 457 10.23 17.11 13.98
N GLN A 458 9.04 17.09 14.54
CA GLN A 458 8.63 16.03 15.46
C GLN A 458 8.34 14.75 14.67
N TYR A 459 9.23 13.78 14.77
CA TYR A 459 8.92 12.39 14.40
C TYR A 459 8.06 11.77 15.49
N TYR A 460 6.81 11.53 15.19
CA TYR A 460 5.94 10.71 16.03
C TYR A 460 6.43 9.27 16.05
N ASN A 461 7.02 8.91 17.17
CA ASN A 461 7.31 7.52 17.52
C ASN A 461 6.01 6.92 18.10
N GLN A 462 5.14 6.40 17.26
CA GLN A 462 3.96 5.67 17.71
C GLN A 462 4.39 4.24 18.05
N ARG A 463 4.59 3.98 19.35
CA ARG A 463 4.64 2.63 19.90
C ARG A 463 3.35 1.91 19.50
N GLN A 464 3.51 0.83 18.75
CA GLN A 464 2.45 -0.13 18.55
C GLN A 464 2.14 -0.80 19.91
N ASN A 465 1.01 -0.48 20.48
CA ASN A 465 0.35 -1.29 21.49
C ASN A 465 -1.00 -1.71 20.95
N GLY A 466 -1.21 -3.03 20.94
CA GLY A 466 -2.50 -3.65 21.00
C GLY A 466 -3.21 -3.84 19.69
N GLY A 467 -3.06 -5.02 19.13
CA GLY A 467 -4.00 -5.54 18.14
C GLY A 467 -5.41 -5.58 18.71
N PHE A 468 -6.34 -5.05 17.96
CA PHE A 468 -7.75 -5.42 18.07
C PHE A 468 -8.13 -6.18 16.81
N PHE A 469 -8.02 -7.49 16.89
CA PHE A 469 -8.66 -8.39 15.95
C PHE A 469 -10.14 -8.45 16.33
N TYR A 470 -11.00 -7.86 15.52
CA TYR A 470 -12.42 -8.17 15.56
C TYR A 470 -12.69 -9.35 14.62
N GLN A 471 -12.67 -10.56 15.18
CA GLN A 471 -13.45 -11.66 14.62
C GLN A 471 -14.90 -11.43 15.05
N ARG A 472 -15.80 -11.25 14.13
CA ARG A 472 -17.22 -11.54 14.30
C ARG A 472 -17.65 -12.42 13.14
N PRO A 473 -18.33 -13.54 13.42
CA PRO A 473 -18.96 -14.33 12.38
C PRO A 473 -20.12 -13.53 11.79
N TRP A 474 -20.35 -13.78 10.57
CA TRP A 474 -21.49 -13.30 9.80
C TRP A 474 -22.77 -13.93 10.28
#